data_0df7b1ebaabc49e5110a8afde0e7af27
#
_entry.id   0df7b1ebaabc49e5110a8afde0e7af27
#
_cell.length_a   1.000
_cell.length_b   1.000
_cell.length_c   1.000
_cell.angle_alpha   90.00
_cell.angle_beta   90.00
_cell.angle_gamma   90.00
#
_symmetry.space_group_name_H-M   'P 1'
#
loop_
_entity.id
_entity.type
_entity.pdbx_description
1 polymer ?
#
loop_
_entity_poly.entity_id
_entity_poly.type
_entity_poly.pdbx_seq_one_letter_code
_entity_poly.pdbx_strand_id
1 'polypeptide(L)'
;AEVWLESAAGAAVSLDGRPYEGRLRVIQQADGLLVVNHLPLEAYVASVVGAEMPSSWDREALKAQAVAARSYALAHMARPASRHWHLGDTTRWQAYRGLSSLSARTRQAARATDGLILSYQGGIVESLYAANSQISWEAHGQLGASMSQQGAQALAARGLRYGQILARYYPGASLARLRQGKA
;
A
#
# COMPACT_ATOMS: atom_id res chain seq x y z
N ALA A 1 11.92 17.90 -20.47
CA ALA A 1 13.07 17.79 -19.57
C ALA A 1 12.70 16.99 -18.33
N GLU A 2 13.66 16.29 -17.74
CA GLU A 2 13.49 15.58 -16.47
C GLU A 2 14.74 15.71 -15.59
N VAL A 3 14.51 15.71 -14.28
CA VAL A 3 15.57 15.79 -13.26
C VAL A 3 15.28 14.78 -12.16
N TRP A 4 16.31 14.21 -11.57
CA TRP A 4 16.25 13.35 -10.42
C TRP A 4 16.79 14.06 -9.19
N LEU A 5 16.05 13.98 -8.10
CA LEU A 5 16.43 14.49 -6.79
C LEU A 5 16.59 13.30 -5.85
N GLU A 6 17.74 13.18 -5.26
CA GLU A 6 17.99 12.22 -4.18
C GLU A 6 18.82 12.89 -3.09
N SER A 7 18.59 12.45 -1.86
CA SER A 7 19.36 12.98 -0.75
C SER A 7 20.67 12.25 -0.60
N ALA A 8 21.71 12.99 -0.26
CA ALA A 8 22.96 12.39 0.19
C ALA A 8 22.72 11.58 1.48
N ALA A 9 23.38 10.43 1.60
CA ALA A 9 23.37 9.60 2.80
C ALA A 9 21.98 9.07 3.27
N GLY A 10 21.03 8.92 2.36
CA GLY A 10 19.72 8.31 2.70
C GLY A 10 18.79 9.17 3.55
N ALA A 11 19.03 10.48 3.64
CA ALA A 11 18.10 11.41 4.25
C ALA A 11 16.83 11.58 3.37
N ALA A 12 15.76 12.15 3.93
CA ALA A 12 14.54 12.42 3.19
C ALA A 12 14.70 13.62 2.24
N VAL A 13 14.02 13.57 1.09
CA VAL A 13 13.84 14.73 0.23
C VAL A 13 12.51 15.38 0.60
N SER A 14 12.51 16.71 0.83
CA SER A 14 11.29 17.45 1.15
C SER A 14 10.66 18.03 -0.11
N LEU A 15 9.35 17.83 -0.28
CA LEU A 15 8.52 18.47 -1.30
C LEU A 15 7.29 19.06 -0.63
N ASP A 16 7.11 20.36 -0.75
CA ASP A 16 6.02 21.13 -0.12
C ASP A 16 5.88 20.84 1.39
N GLY A 17 7.03 20.79 2.09
CA GLY A 17 7.10 20.52 3.52
C GLY A 17 6.86 19.06 3.92
N ARG A 18 6.62 18.16 2.98
CA ARG A 18 6.44 16.73 3.22
C ARG A 18 7.71 15.96 2.90
N PRO A 19 8.23 15.16 3.84
CA PRO A 19 9.44 14.36 3.61
C PRO A 19 9.11 13.06 2.85
N TYR A 20 9.99 12.69 1.92
CA TYR A 20 9.90 11.47 1.12
C TYR A 20 11.19 10.67 1.21
N GLU A 21 11.05 9.35 1.35
CA GLU A 21 12.14 8.38 1.21
C GLU A 21 12.36 8.04 -0.27
N GLY A 22 13.58 7.66 -0.63
CA GLY A 22 13.93 7.28 -2.00
C GLY A 22 14.30 8.48 -2.86
N ARG A 23 13.92 8.45 -4.14
CA ARG A 23 14.25 9.47 -5.13
C ARG A 23 12.99 10.12 -5.68
N LEU A 24 13.06 11.40 -6.01
CA LEU A 24 12.00 12.10 -6.72
C LEU A 24 12.43 12.32 -8.17
N ARG A 25 11.60 11.88 -9.10
CA ARG A 25 11.72 12.19 -10.52
C ARG A 25 10.80 13.33 -10.85
N VAL A 26 11.35 14.45 -11.30
CA VAL A 26 10.60 15.64 -11.71
C VAL A 26 10.60 15.71 -13.23
N ILE A 27 9.42 15.70 -13.82
CA ILE A 27 9.21 15.70 -15.26
C ILE A 27 8.45 16.96 -15.65
N GLN A 28 9.02 17.75 -16.54
CA GLN A 28 8.32 18.89 -17.11
C GLN A 28 7.23 18.42 -18.08
N GLN A 29 6.02 18.92 -17.88
CA GLN A 29 4.87 18.73 -18.75
C GLN A 29 4.39 20.07 -19.31
N ALA A 30 3.42 20.06 -20.21
CA ALA A 30 2.89 21.28 -20.83
C ALA A 30 2.20 22.21 -19.81
N ASP A 31 1.58 21.64 -18.80
CA ASP A 31 0.77 22.30 -17.78
C ASP A 31 1.43 22.39 -16.39
N GLY A 32 2.71 22.00 -16.28
CA GLY A 32 3.42 22.08 -15.01
C GLY A 32 4.48 21.00 -14.81
N LEU A 33 4.71 20.69 -13.54
CA LEU A 33 5.68 19.66 -13.15
C LEU A 33 4.96 18.42 -12.61
N LEU A 34 5.28 17.26 -13.15
CA LEU A 34 4.92 15.96 -12.58
C LEU A 34 6.06 15.48 -11.70
N VAL A 35 5.77 15.22 -10.43
CA VAL A 35 6.73 14.67 -9.48
C VAL A 35 6.36 13.24 -9.14
N VAL A 36 7.29 12.33 -9.32
CA VAL A 36 7.10 10.88 -9.04
C VAL A 36 8.11 10.42 -8.01
N ASN A 37 7.63 9.84 -6.93
CA ASN A 37 8.48 9.26 -5.91
C ASN A 37 8.83 7.80 -6.27
N HIS A 38 10.11 7.51 -6.33
CA HIS A 38 10.66 6.17 -6.57
C HIS A 38 11.27 5.64 -5.27
N LEU A 39 10.72 4.57 -4.76
CA LEU A 39 11.15 3.97 -3.50
C LEU A 39 10.93 2.45 -3.50
N PRO A 40 11.61 1.70 -2.60
CA PRO A 40 11.37 0.26 -2.44
C PRO A 40 9.93 -0.02 -2.04
N LEU A 41 9.36 -1.13 -2.55
CA LEU A 41 7.97 -1.53 -2.29
C LEU A 41 7.65 -1.62 -0.79
N GLU A 42 8.53 -2.18 0.03
CA GLU A 42 8.28 -2.33 1.47
C GLU A 42 8.28 -0.99 2.22
N ALA A 43 9.09 -0.02 1.79
CA ALA A 43 9.05 1.34 2.31
C ALA A 43 7.73 2.04 1.94
N TYR A 44 7.28 1.86 0.70
CA TYR A 44 5.97 2.34 0.24
C TYR A 44 4.83 1.74 1.06
N VAL A 45 4.79 0.41 1.22
CA VAL A 45 3.75 -0.29 1.99
C VAL A 45 3.68 0.20 3.43
N ALA A 46 4.82 0.38 4.09
CA ALA A 46 4.85 0.89 5.48
C ALA A 46 4.22 2.28 5.61
N SER A 47 4.47 3.17 4.64
CA SER A 47 3.87 4.52 4.59
C SER A 47 2.38 4.47 4.26
N VAL A 48 1.97 3.64 3.32
CA VAL A 48 0.55 3.45 2.95
C VAL A 48 -0.26 2.95 4.15
N VAL A 49 0.22 1.94 4.87
CA VAL A 49 -0.49 1.44 6.07
C VAL A 49 -0.76 2.57 7.06
N GLY A 50 0.20 3.46 7.30
CA GLY A 50 0.02 4.58 8.22
C GLY A 50 -0.84 5.72 7.67
N ALA A 51 -0.98 5.84 6.34
CA ALA A 51 -1.89 6.79 5.72
C ALA A 51 -3.35 6.28 5.69
N GLU A 52 -3.53 4.95 5.66
CA GLU A 52 -4.81 4.28 5.54
C GLU A 52 -5.44 3.90 6.87
N MET A 53 -4.64 3.57 7.89
CA MET A 53 -5.10 3.15 9.21
C MET A 53 -4.40 3.92 10.33
N PRO A 54 -5.09 4.24 11.44
CA PRO A 54 -4.45 4.75 12.64
C PRO A 54 -3.36 3.79 13.12
N SER A 55 -2.16 4.29 13.38
CA SER A 55 -1.03 3.46 13.82
C SER A 55 -1.24 2.84 15.20
N SER A 56 -2.21 3.34 15.98
CA SER A 56 -2.62 2.80 17.28
C SER A 56 -3.47 1.54 17.20
N TRP A 57 -3.98 1.20 16.01
CA TRP A 57 -4.81 0.02 15.82
C TRP A 57 -4.04 -1.28 16.07
N ASP A 58 -4.77 -2.40 16.19
CA ASP A 58 -4.21 -3.70 16.47
C ASP A 58 -3.17 -4.10 15.40
N ARG A 59 -2.10 -4.79 15.85
CA ARG A 59 -1.01 -5.24 14.96
C ARG A 59 -1.51 -6.15 13.86
N GLU A 60 -2.50 -7.00 14.13
CA GLU A 60 -3.03 -7.93 13.14
C GLU A 60 -3.87 -7.21 12.08
N ALA A 61 -4.56 -6.12 12.43
CA ALA A 61 -5.22 -5.25 11.46
C ALA A 61 -4.19 -4.53 10.57
N LEU A 62 -3.13 -3.97 11.16
CA LEU A 62 -2.05 -3.31 10.41
C LEU A 62 -1.32 -4.29 9.47
N LYS A 63 -1.10 -5.55 9.90
CA LYS A 63 -0.53 -6.60 9.04
C LYS A 63 -1.46 -6.97 7.89
N ALA A 64 -2.77 -7.11 8.15
CA ALA A 64 -3.74 -7.38 7.10
C ALA A 64 -3.74 -6.26 6.04
N GLN A 65 -3.71 -5.00 6.50
CA GLN A 65 -3.60 -3.85 5.61
C GLN A 65 -2.29 -3.87 4.80
N ALA A 66 -1.16 -4.25 5.41
CA ALA A 66 0.12 -4.31 4.71
C ALA A 66 0.11 -5.34 3.57
N VAL A 67 -0.47 -6.52 3.79
CA VAL A 67 -0.62 -7.56 2.76
C VAL A 67 -1.55 -7.08 1.65
N ALA A 68 -2.70 -6.49 1.99
CA ALA A 68 -3.64 -5.95 1.02
C ALA A 68 -3.00 -4.81 0.21
N ALA A 69 -2.37 -3.84 0.86
CA ALA A 69 -1.71 -2.73 0.18
C ALA A 69 -0.59 -3.17 -0.76
N ARG A 70 0.19 -4.18 -0.37
CA ARG A 70 1.25 -4.76 -1.20
C ARG A 70 0.69 -5.45 -2.45
N SER A 71 -0.37 -6.23 -2.28
CA SER A 71 -1.01 -6.94 -3.40
C SER A 71 -1.63 -5.95 -4.39
N TYR A 72 -2.30 -4.92 -3.90
CA TYR A 72 -2.84 -3.82 -4.71
C TYR A 72 -1.73 -3.09 -5.49
N ALA A 73 -0.66 -2.69 -4.80
CA ALA A 73 0.45 -1.99 -5.44
C ALA A 73 1.08 -2.83 -6.56
N LEU A 74 1.32 -4.12 -6.33
CA LEU A 74 1.90 -5.02 -7.33
C LEU A 74 0.98 -5.26 -8.52
N ALA A 75 -0.34 -5.34 -8.32
CA ALA A 75 -1.30 -5.43 -9.42
C ALA A 75 -1.21 -4.20 -10.33
N HIS A 76 -1.07 -3.01 -9.74
CA HIS A 76 -0.88 -1.76 -10.50
C HIS A 76 0.53 -1.59 -11.08
N MET A 77 1.55 -2.15 -10.46
CA MET A 77 2.89 -2.20 -11.06
C MET A 77 2.90 -3.06 -12.34
N ALA A 78 2.13 -4.13 -12.36
CA ALA A 78 1.98 -4.98 -13.56
C ALA A 78 1.13 -4.32 -14.66
N ARG A 79 0.24 -3.40 -14.29
CA ARG A 79 -0.64 -2.65 -15.20
C ARG A 79 -0.66 -1.17 -14.78
N PRO A 80 0.42 -0.43 -15.05
CA PRO A 80 0.57 0.93 -14.56
C PRO A 80 -0.47 1.88 -15.16
N ALA A 81 -0.96 2.80 -14.35
CA ALA A 81 -1.93 3.81 -14.77
C ALA A 81 -1.36 4.85 -15.74
N SER A 82 -0.04 5.01 -15.75
CA SER A 82 0.69 5.96 -16.58
C SER A 82 2.04 5.38 -17.01
N ARG A 83 2.56 5.84 -18.13
CA ARG A 83 3.95 5.56 -18.54
C ARG A 83 4.99 6.12 -17.56
N HIS A 84 4.60 7.02 -16.68
CA HIS A 84 5.50 7.70 -15.77
C HIS A 84 5.42 7.20 -14.32
N TRP A 85 4.29 6.64 -13.92
CA TRP A 85 4.05 6.19 -12.55
C TRP A 85 3.08 5.00 -12.49
N HIS A 86 3.17 4.20 -11.43
CA HIS A 86 2.32 3.02 -11.21
C HIS A 86 1.00 3.37 -10.53
N LEU A 87 1.06 4.24 -9.52
CA LEU A 87 -0.05 4.63 -8.67
C LEU A 87 -0.02 6.13 -8.41
N GLY A 88 -1.20 6.76 -8.29
CA GLY A 88 -1.33 8.09 -7.71
C GLY A 88 -1.24 8.02 -6.16
N ASP A 89 -1.21 9.17 -5.52
CA ASP A 89 -1.00 9.34 -4.09
C ASP A 89 -2.28 9.64 -3.29
N THR A 90 -3.44 9.59 -3.95
CA THR A 90 -4.75 9.86 -3.36
C THR A 90 -5.55 8.59 -3.07
N THR A 91 -6.64 8.72 -2.34
CA THR A 91 -7.57 7.62 -2.02
C THR A 91 -8.24 6.98 -3.23
N ARG A 92 -8.13 7.57 -4.42
CA ARG A 92 -8.52 6.92 -5.69
C ARG A 92 -7.67 5.68 -5.98
N TRP A 93 -6.43 5.67 -5.44
CA TRP A 93 -5.45 4.59 -5.54
C TRP A 93 -5.18 4.01 -4.16
N GLN A 94 -4.12 4.50 -3.53
CA GLN A 94 -3.78 4.27 -2.14
C GLN A 94 -3.34 5.59 -1.53
N ALA A 95 -3.81 5.94 -0.33
CA ALA A 95 -3.32 7.12 0.34
C ALA A 95 -1.82 6.98 0.60
N TYR A 96 -1.04 7.94 0.09
CA TYR A 96 0.40 7.98 0.27
C TYR A 96 0.85 9.39 0.65
N ARG A 97 1.53 9.51 1.78
CA ARG A 97 1.93 10.81 2.35
C ARG A 97 3.43 10.85 2.66
N GLY A 98 4.23 10.11 1.90
CA GLY A 98 5.67 10.00 2.17
C GLY A 98 5.92 9.51 3.60
N LEU A 99 6.91 10.08 4.26
CA LEU A 99 7.26 9.71 5.64
C LEU A 99 6.33 10.28 6.71
N SER A 100 5.42 11.20 6.36
CA SER A 100 4.52 11.86 7.33
C SER A 100 3.54 10.90 8.00
N SER A 101 3.19 9.78 7.34
CA SER A 101 2.31 8.74 7.89
C SER A 101 3.06 7.55 8.48
N LEU A 102 4.37 7.49 8.31
CA LEU A 102 5.18 6.36 8.75
C LEU A 102 5.37 6.36 10.27
N SER A 103 5.19 5.21 10.89
CA SER A 103 5.46 4.97 12.31
C SER A 103 6.27 3.69 12.52
N ALA A 104 6.80 3.50 13.72
CA ALA A 104 7.48 2.26 14.09
C ALA A 104 6.54 1.04 13.97
N ARG A 105 5.26 1.21 14.30
CA ARG A 105 4.26 0.14 14.25
C ARG A 105 3.90 -0.24 12.82
N THR A 106 3.72 0.73 11.92
CA THR A 106 3.41 0.46 10.51
C THR A 106 4.60 -0.15 9.80
N ARG A 107 5.82 0.30 10.10
CA ARG A 107 7.06 -0.31 9.62
C ARG A 107 7.20 -1.77 10.10
N GLN A 108 6.87 -2.04 11.37
CA GLN A 108 6.88 -3.40 11.92
C GLN A 108 5.85 -4.31 11.26
N ALA A 109 4.64 -3.80 10.97
CA ALA A 109 3.60 -4.56 10.28
C ALA A 109 4.01 -4.94 8.85
N ALA A 110 4.58 -4.00 8.08
CA ALA A 110 5.13 -4.26 6.75
C ALA A 110 6.24 -5.30 6.79
N ARG A 111 7.22 -5.16 7.69
CA ARG A 111 8.32 -6.12 7.86
C ARG A 111 7.84 -7.51 8.29
N ALA A 112 6.88 -7.60 9.22
CA ALA A 112 6.36 -8.88 9.69
C ALA A 112 5.60 -9.67 8.59
N THR A 113 5.19 -8.99 7.54
CA THR A 113 4.48 -9.55 6.37
C THR A 113 5.29 -9.39 5.07
N ASP A 114 6.59 -9.18 5.17
CA ASP A 114 7.47 -8.93 4.02
C ASP A 114 7.27 -9.96 2.92
N GLY A 115 7.05 -9.48 1.70
CA GLY A 115 6.81 -10.29 0.52
C GLY A 115 5.49 -11.07 0.50
N LEU A 116 4.65 -11.01 1.55
CA LEU A 116 3.35 -11.70 1.54
C LEU A 116 2.33 -10.92 0.72
N ILE A 117 1.64 -11.64 -0.16
CA ILE A 117 0.60 -11.14 -1.05
C ILE A 117 -0.62 -12.05 -1.04
N LEU A 118 -1.73 -11.54 -1.54
CA LEU A 118 -2.92 -12.33 -1.86
C LEU A 118 -2.82 -12.83 -3.30
N SER A 119 -3.02 -14.13 -3.46
CA SER A 119 -3.02 -14.81 -4.76
C SER A 119 -4.30 -15.59 -4.96
N TYR A 120 -4.83 -15.56 -6.15
CA TYR A 120 -5.96 -16.37 -6.59
C TYR A 120 -5.65 -17.01 -7.94
N GLN A 121 -5.75 -18.34 -8.03
CA GLN A 121 -5.44 -19.10 -9.25
C GLN A 121 -4.07 -18.74 -9.89
N GLY A 122 -3.07 -18.51 -9.05
CA GLY A 122 -1.71 -18.17 -9.48
C GLY A 122 -1.49 -16.70 -9.85
N GLY A 123 -2.53 -15.87 -9.90
CA GLY A 123 -2.44 -14.44 -10.13
C GLY A 123 -2.43 -13.61 -8.84
N ILE A 124 -1.89 -12.40 -8.90
CA ILE A 124 -1.94 -11.45 -7.80
C ILE A 124 -3.35 -10.85 -7.71
N VAL A 125 -3.94 -10.86 -6.52
CA VAL A 125 -5.25 -10.23 -6.28
C VAL A 125 -5.09 -8.71 -6.19
N GLU A 126 -5.85 -7.97 -6.98
CA GLU A 126 -6.05 -6.53 -6.77
C GLU A 126 -6.97 -6.35 -5.57
N SER A 127 -6.37 -6.32 -4.38
CA SER A 127 -7.06 -6.35 -3.10
C SER A 127 -7.61 -4.97 -2.75
N LEU A 128 -8.88 -4.75 -3.04
CA LEU A 128 -9.60 -3.53 -2.70
C LEU A 128 -9.84 -3.43 -1.18
N TYR A 129 -9.89 -2.21 -0.66
CA TYR A 129 -10.24 -1.95 0.73
C TYR A 129 -10.83 -0.55 0.90
N ALA A 130 -11.58 -0.32 1.98
CA ALA A 130 -12.18 0.95 2.31
C ALA A 130 -12.33 1.10 3.84
N ALA A 131 -12.57 2.32 4.30
CA ALA A 131 -12.66 2.66 5.73
C ALA A 131 -13.65 1.76 6.49
N ASN A 132 -14.82 1.49 5.91
CA ASN A 132 -15.85 0.62 6.50
C ASN A 132 -16.60 -0.18 5.43
N SER A 133 -17.44 -1.11 5.87
CA SER A 133 -18.17 -2.01 4.97
C SER A 133 -19.17 -1.28 4.06
N GLN A 134 -19.77 -0.19 4.51
CA GLN A 134 -20.69 0.60 3.68
C GLN A 134 -19.95 1.28 2.55
N ILE A 135 -18.85 1.98 2.83
CA ILE A 135 -18.01 2.63 1.82
C ILE A 135 -17.41 1.58 0.87
N SER A 136 -17.01 0.42 1.40
CA SER A 136 -16.53 -0.69 0.58
C SER A 136 -17.58 -1.18 -0.40
N TRP A 137 -18.83 -1.33 0.04
CA TRP A 137 -19.95 -1.70 -0.82
C TRP A 137 -20.27 -0.63 -1.87
N GLU A 138 -20.33 0.64 -1.46
CA GLU A 138 -20.62 1.77 -2.36
C GLU A 138 -19.53 1.97 -3.42
N ALA A 139 -18.25 1.85 -3.02
CA ALA A 139 -17.12 2.09 -3.91
C ALA A 139 -16.80 0.89 -4.83
N HIS A 140 -16.96 -0.33 -4.33
CA HIS A 140 -16.49 -1.53 -5.00
C HIS A 140 -17.64 -2.45 -5.45
N GLY A 141 -18.84 -2.24 -4.90
CA GLY A 141 -20.07 -2.92 -5.31
C GLY A 141 -19.93 -4.43 -5.40
N GLN A 142 -20.37 -4.97 -6.53
CA GLN A 142 -20.31 -6.40 -6.83
C GLN A 142 -18.94 -6.85 -7.38
N LEU A 143 -17.94 -5.97 -7.45
CA LEU A 143 -16.60 -6.31 -7.98
C LEU A 143 -15.83 -7.31 -7.12
N GLY A 144 -16.45 -7.81 -6.07
CA GLY A 144 -15.90 -8.90 -5.27
C GLY A 144 -15.36 -8.47 -3.92
N ALA A 145 -14.28 -9.09 -3.50
CA ALA A 145 -13.75 -9.01 -2.18
C ALA A 145 -13.07 -7.66 -1.90
N SER A 146 -13.54 -6.97 -0.87
CA SER A 146 -12.99 -5.72 -0.40
C SER A 146 -12.93 -5.72 1.13
N MET A 147 -11.79 -5.33 1.70
CA MET A 147 -11.59 -5.32 3.15
C MET A 147 -12.12 -4.02 3.77
N SER A 148 -13.01 -4.15 4.74
CA SER A 148 -13.33 -3.07 5.66
C SER A 148 -12.19 -2.87 6.66
N GLN A 149 -11.59 -1.68 6.69
CA GLN A 149 -10.50 -1.36 7.62
C GLN A 149 -10.98 -1.38 9.07
N GLN A 150 -12.14 -0.78 9.37
CA GLN A 150 -12.75 -0.84 10.71
C GLN A 150 -13.17 -2.28 11.07
N GLY A 151 -13.67 -3.04 10.10
CA GLY A 151 -13.98 -4.45 10.29
C GLY A 151 -12.75 -5.29 10.59
N ALA A 152 -11.63 -5.04 9.91
CA ALA A 152 -10.35 -5.69 10.21
C ALA A 152 -9.87 -5.39 11.63
N GLN A 153 -9.99 -4.13 12.08
CA GLN A 153 -9.69 -3.74 13.45
C GLN A 153 -10.60 -4.46 14.46
N ALA A 154 -11.91 -4.54 14.20
CA ALA A 154 -12.85 -5.23 15.09
C ALA A 154 -12.56 -6.73 15.19
N LEU A 155 -12.18 -7.38 14.09
CA LEU A 155 -11.78 -8.79 14.06
C LEU A 155 -10.46 -9.00 14.81
N ALA A 156 -9.47 -8.14 14.62
CA ALA A 156 -8.19 -8.19 15.34
C ALA A 156 -8.39 -8.02 16.85
N ALA A 157 -9.23 -7.08 17.28
CA ALA A 157 -9.58 -6.88 18.70
C ALA A 157 -10.27 -8.10 19.33
N ARG A 158 -10.87 -8.97 18.52
CA ARG A 158 -11.44 -10.27 18.93
C ARG A 158 -10.44 -11.42 18.88
N GLY A 159 -9.17 -11.13 18.62
CA GLY A 159 -8.08 -12.11 18.60
C GLY A 159 -7.82 -12.79 17.25
N LEU A 160 -8.46 -12.38 16.15
CA LEU A 160 -8.16 -12.94 14.85
C LEU A 160 -6.81 -12.46 14.34
N ARG A 161 -6.02 -13.37 13.79
CA ARG A 161 -4.75 -13.05 13.13
C ARG A 161 -4.98 -12.52 11.71
N TYR A 162 -4.01 -11.77 11.20
CA TYR A 162 -4.11 -11.13 9.87
C TYR A 162 -4.51 -12.10 8.75
N GLY A 163 -4.00 -13.35 8.76
CA GLY A 163 -4.39 -14.36 7.76
C GLY A 163 -5.87 -14.74 7.82
N GLN A 164 -6.45 -14.83 9.02
CA GLN A 164 -7.87 -15.11 9.22
C GLN A 164 -8.73 -13.89 8.82
N ILE A 165 -8.25 -12.68 9.10
CA ILE A 165 -8.90 -11.43 8.68
C ILE A 165 -8.95 -11.37 7.14
N LEU A 166 -7.82 -11.60 6.49
CA LEU A 166 -7.73 -11.60 5.02
C LEU A 166 -8.62 -12.68 4.38
N ALA A 167 -8.63 -13.90 4.94
CA ALA A 167 -9.47 -14.98 4.43
C ALA A 167 -10.97 -14.66 4.50
N ARG A 168 -11.39 -13.85 5.48
CA ARG A 168 -12.77 -13.41 5.60
C ARG A 168 -13.17 -12.40 4.51
N TYR A 169 -12.26 -11.48 4.14
CA TYR A 169 -12.55 -10.43 3.18
C TYR A 169 -12.22 -10.79 1.73
N TYR A 170 -11.33 -11.76 1.55
CA TYR A 170 -10.90 -12.23 0.23
C TYR A 170 -11.11 -13.74 0.10
N PRO A 171 -12.37 -14.20 0.08
CA PRO A 171 -12.69 -15.63 0.05
C PRO A 171 -12.10 -16.28 -1.21
N GLY A 172 -11.47 -17.45 -1.03
CA GLY A 172 -10.79 -18.17 -2.11
C GLY A 172 -9.37 -17.69 -2.44
N ALA A 173 -8.96 -16.52 -1.95
CA ALA A 173 -7.57 -16.11 -2.07
C ALA A 173 -6.67 -16.82 -1.05
N SER A 174 -5.43 -17.06 -1.43
CA SER A 174 -4.39 -17.64 -0.59
C SER A 174 -3.28 -16.65 -0.33
N LEU A 175 -2.58 -16.79 0.80
CA LEU A 175 -1.33 -16.09 1.02
C LEU A 175 -0.21 -16.76 0.22
N ALA A 176 0.47 -15.96 -0.59
CA ALA A 176 1.68 -16.36 -1.31
C ALA A 176 2.84 -15.45 -0.92
N ARG A 177 4.05 -15.91 -1.10
CA ARG A 177 5.26 -15.11 -0.85
C ARG A 177 5.98 -14.85 -2.15
N LEU A 178 6.26 -13.57 -2.42
CA LEU A 178 7.15 -13.18 -3.50
C LEU A 178 8.54 -13.74 -3.24
N ARG A 179 9.11 -14.37 -4.25
CA ARG A 179 10.52 -14.71 -4.26
C ARG A 179 11.22 -13.76 -5.22
N GLN A 180 12.25 -13.09 -4.76
CA GLN A 180 13.14 -12.37 -5.67
C GLN A 180 13.79 -13.41 -6.58
N GLY A 181 13.58 -13.30 -7.88
CA GLY A 181 14.31 -14.10 -8.84
C GLY A 181 15.80 -13.81 -8.65
N LYS A 182 16.63 -14.86 -8.64
CA LYS A 182 18.07 -14.65 -8.81
C LYS A 182 18.27 -14.07 -10.21
N ALA A 183 18.77 -12.85 -10.29
CA ALA A 183 19.25 -12.25 -11.53
C ALA A 183 20.43 -13.06 -12.06
#